data_d5762ab5727cf598ef5fcc34a388bebe
#
_entry.id   d5762ab5727cf598ef5fcc34a388bebe
#
_cell.length_a   1.000
_cell.length_b   1.000
_cell.length_c   1.000
_cell.angle_alpha   90.00
_cell.angle_beta   90.00
_cell.angle_gamma   90.00
#
_symmetry.space_group_name_H-M   'P 1'
#
loop_
_entity.id
_entity.type
_entity.pdbx_description
1 polymer ?
#
loop_
_entity_poly.entity_id
_entity_poly.type
_entity_poly.pdbx_seq_one_letter_code
_entity_poly.pdbx_strand_id
1 'polypeptide(L)'
;LDTVDEPLTQKYIKNLHFLLMSGTVDERKKRVISGQYRSATSNRRIHFLLPADHISPNLKTLISEYEPSKNVDRSSILDFHFRFERTFPFEDGNGRVGRLLMFKECLRHDVMPFIIDDKRRGRYLEGLEKWDTDRSILTEVVMEAQNRFDAQLELQKLMEAGVRYQPAGYVED
;
A
#
# COMPACT_ATOMS: atom_id res chain seq x y z
N LEU A 1 -0.20 -15.01 -3.36
CA LEU A 1 1.19 -14.56 -3.05
C LEU A 1 2.23 -15.04 -4.07
N ASP A 2 1.81 -15.69 -5.15
CA ASP A 2 2.70 -16.29 -6.16
C ASP A 2 3.56 -15.27 -6.92
N THR A 3 3.30 -13.97 -6.74
CA THR A 3 4.00 -12.86 -7.42
C THR A 3 4.83 -11.99 -6.47
N VAL A 4 5.09 -12.44 -5.25
CA VAL A 4 5.83 -11.64 -4.24
C VAL A 4 7.23 -11.29 -4.74
N ASP A 5 7.91 -12.25 -5.34
CA ASP A 5 9.28 -12.08 -5.82
C ASP A 5 9.40 -11.37 -7.18
N GLU A 6 8.27 -11.13 -7.86
CA GLU A 6 8.30 -10.39 -9.11
C GLU A 6 8.79 -8.94 -8.88
N PRO A 7 9.72 -8.44 -9.73
CA PRO A 7 10.18 -7.07 -9.64
C PRO A 7 9.04 -6.08 -9.91
N LEU A 8 9.10 -4.92 -9.28
CA LEU A 8 8.19 -3.83 -9.58
C LEU A 8 8.41 -3.34 -11.00
N THR A 9 7.34 -3.32 -11.77
CA THR A 9 7.32 -2.78 -13.14
C THR A 9 6.03 -2.00 -13.34
N GLN A 10 6.01 -1.09 -14.31
CA GLN A 10 4.76 -0.42 -14.67
C GLN A 10 3.68 -1.43 -15.12
N LYS A 11 4.08 -2.54 -15.76
CA LYS A 11 3.17 -3.61 -16.14
C LYS A 11 2.56 -4.27 -14.91
N TYR A 12 3.37 -4.58 -13.89
CA TYR A 12 2.91 -5.14 -12.62
C TYR A 12 1.89 -4.22 -11.94
N ILE A 13 2.21 -2.93 -11.83
CA ILE A 13 1.34 -1.91 -11.23
C ILE A 13 0.00 -1.80 -11.98
N LYS A 14 0.02 -1.81 -13.31
CA LYS A 14 -1.20 -1.79 -14.14
C LYS A 14 -2.02 -3.07 -14.00
N ASN A 15 -1.39 -4.23 -13.93
CA ASN A 15 -2.07 -5.50 -13.71
C ASN A 15 -2.74 -5.54 -12.35
N LEU A 16 -2.07 -5.07 -11.30
CA LEU A 16 -2.63 -4.99 -9.95
C LEU A 16 -3.86 -4.08 -9.92
N HIS A 17 -3.77 -2.91 -10.56
CA HIS A 17 -4.92 -2.01 -10.71
C HIS A 17 -6.05 -2.66 -11.52
N PHE A 18 -5.75 -3.37 -12.60
CA PHE A 18 -6.74 -4.10 -13.40
C PHE A 18 -7.50 -5.12 -12.54
N LEU A 19 -6.80 -5.96 -11.79
CA LEU A 19 -7.41 -6.96 -10.91
C LEU A 19 -8.30 -6.30 -9.83
N LEU A 20 -7.90 -5.15 -9.31
CA LEU A 20 -8.56 -4.45 -8.23
C LEU A 20 -9.82 -3.71 -8.69
N MET A 21 -9.83 -3.20 -9.92
CA MET A 21 -10.89 -2.34 -10.43
C MET A 21 -11.84 -3.04 -11.40
N SER A 22 -11.40 -4.18 -11.97
CA SER A 22 -12.20 -4.95 -12.93
C SER A 22 -13.53 -5.40 -12.31
N GLY A 23 -14.62 -5.19 -13.01
CA GLY A 23 -15.98 -5.54 -12.56
C GLY A 23 -16.56 -4.61 -11.49
N THR A 24 -15.84 -3.55 -11.07
CA THR A 24 -16.39 -2.56 -10.13
C THR A 24 -17.48 -1.70 -10.75
N VAL A 25 -18.25 -1.00 -9.90
CA VAL A 25 -19.27 -0.04 -10.35
C VAL A 25 -18.66 1.10 -11.17
N ASP A 26 -17.48 1.57 -10.78
CA ASP A 26 -16.79 2.69 -11.44
C ASP A 26 -16.29 2.30 -12.83
N GLU A 27 -15.77 1.09 -13.00
CA GLU A 27 -15.42 0.56 -14.31
C GLU A 27 -16.68 0.42 -15.19
N ARG A 28 -17.76 -0.22 -14.67
CA ARG A 28 -19.02 -0.38 -15.42
C ARG A 28 -19.63 0.95 -15.86
N LYS A 29 -19.47 2.01 -15.06
CA LYS A 29 -19.89 3.39 -15.41
C LYS A 29 -18.86 4.13 -16.27
N LYS A 30 -17.79 3.46 -16.73
CA LYS A 30 -16.69 4.02 -17.53
C LYS A 30 -16.01 5.24 -16.89
N ARG A 31 -16.04 5.31 -15.55
CA ARG A 31 -15.32 6.37 -14.79
C ARG A 31 -13.84 6.03 -14.62
N VAL A 32 -13.52 4.75 -14.66
CA VAL A 32 -12.17 4.20 -14.54
C VAL A 32 -11.96 3.18 -15.63
N ILE A 33 -10.79 3.21 -16.27
CA ILE A 33 -10.36 2.16 -17.19
C ILE A 33 -9.34 1.30 -16.45
N SER A 34 -9.74 0.05 -16.16
CA SER A 34 -8.92 -0.86 -15.38
C SER A 34 -7.56 -1.12 -16.05
N GLY A 35 -6.49 -0.99 -15.30
CA GLY A 35 -5.13 -1.22 -15.80
C GLY A 35 -4.55 -0.08 -16.65
N GLN A 36 -5.24 1.05 -16.79
CA GLN A 36 -4.74 2.21 -17.55
C GLN A 36 -4.51 3.41 -16.66
N TYR A 37 -3.44 4.16 -16.93
CA TYR A 37 -3.21 5.44 -16.28
C TYR A 37 -4.26 6.46 -16.72
N ARG A 38 -4.55 7.43 -15.84
CA ARG A 38 -5.45 8.52 -16.18
C ARG A 38 -4.95 9.30 -17.37
N SER A 39 -5.87 9.75 -18.21
CA SER A 39 -5.57 10.49 -19.46
C SER A 39 -5.70 11.99 -19.31
N ALA A 40 -6.34 12.46 -18.26
CA ALA A 40 -6.54 13.88 -18.01
C ALA A 40 -6.05 14.27 -16.61
N THR A 41 -5.87 15.56 -16.36
CA THR A 41 -5.72 16.07 -15.01
C THR A 41 -7.03 15.80 -14.28
N SER A 42 -6.99 14.93 -13.27
CA SER A 42 -8.18 14.55 -12.50
C SER A 42 -8.87 15.79 -11.94
N ASN A 43 -10.21 15.86 -12.05
CA ASN A 43 -11.03 16.93 -11.47
C ASN A 43 -11.06 16.93 -9.92
N ARG A 44 -10.34 16.01 -9.27
CA ARG A 44 -10.15 16.05 -7.82
C ARG A 44 -9.30 17.28 -7.49
N ARG A 45 -9.75 18.09 -6.53
CA ARG A 45 -9.08 19.30 -6.02
C ARG A 45 -7.77 18.94 -5.27
N ILE A 46 -6.85 18.26 -5.94
CA ILE A 46 -5.50 18.01 -5.46
C ILE A 46 -4.63 19.05 -6.14
N HIS A 47 -4.18 20.03 -5.39
CA HIS A 47 -3.50 21.23 -5.90
C HIS A 47 -2.19 20.98 -6.67
N PHE A 48 -1.68 19.76 -6.71
CA PHE A 48 -0.40 19.39 -7.34
C PHE A 48 -0.46 18.02 -8.06
N LEU A 49 -1.48 17.81 -8.90
CA LEU A 49 -1.51 16.60 -9.72
C LEU A 49 -0.47 16.69 -10.85
N LEU A 50 0.35 15.65 -10.93
CA LEU A 50 1.28 15.45 -12.02
C LEU A 50 0.50 15.44 -13.36
N PRO A 51 0.95 16.15 -14.43
CA PRO A 51 0.35 16.01 -15.75
C PRO A 51 0.33 14.57 -16.22
N ALA A 52 -0.70 14.17 -16.98
CA ALA A 52 -0.92 12.78 -17.36
C ALA A 52 0.23 12.17 -18.18
N ASP A 53 0.85 12.96 -19.05
CA ASP A 53 2.00 12.60 -19.86
C ASP A 53 3.29 12.37 -19.03
N HIS A 54 3.35 12.93 -17.83
CA HIS A 54 4.48 12.74 -16.89
C HIS A 54 4.33 11.52 -15.98
N ILE A 55 3.16 10.86 -15.93
CA ILE A 55 2.92 9.71 -15.05
C ILE A 55 3.89 8.56 -15.37
N SER A 56 3.92 8.14 -16.63
CA SER A 56 4.76 7.00 -17.03
C SER A 56 6.26 7.27 -16.88
N PRO A 57 6.80 8.44 -17.29
CA PRO A 57 8.18 8.79 -16.99
C PRO A 57 8.51 8.82 -15.50
N ASN A 58 7.64 9.42 -14.68
CA ASN A 58 7.84 9.52 -13.23
C ASN A 58 7.87 8.13 -12.57
N LEU A 59 6.91 7.26 -12.89
CA LEU A 59 6.91 5.89 -12.37
C LEU A 59 8.12 5.09 -12.86
N LYS A 60 8.57 5.30 -14.10
CA LYS A 60 9.80 4.67 -14.59
C LYS A 60 11.00 5.06 -13.74
N THR A 61 11.15 6.34 -13.44
CA THR A 61 12.22 6.85 -12.57
C THR A 61 12.11 6.27 -11.17
N LEU A 62 10.93 6.35 -10.54
CA LEU A 62 10.69 5.81 -9.21
C LEU A 62 11.06 4.32 -9.09
N ILE A 63 10.63 3.51 -10.05
CA ILE A 63 10.96 2.07 -10.09
C ILE A 63 12.46 1.85 -10.31
N SER A 64 13.09 2.59 -11.24
CA SER A 64 14.51 2.41 -11.53
C SER A 64 15.44 2.82 -10.38
N GLU A 65 15.00 3.70 -9.49
CA GLU A 65 15.71 4.07 -8.27
C GLU A 65 15.50 3.06 -7.14
N TYR A 66 14.31 2.46 -7.06
CA TYR A 66 13.94 1.55 -5.98
C TYR A 66 14.44 0.11 -6.22
N GLU A 67 14.22 -0.48 -7.41
CA GLU A 67 14.50 -1.89 -7.71
C GLU A 67 15.96 -2.33 -7.54
N PRO A 68 16.98 -1.51 -7.86
CA PRO A 68 18.37 -1.90 -7.67
C PRO A 68 18.83 -1.93 -6.21
N SER A 69 18.01 -1.44 -5.27
CA SER A 69 18.37 -1.33 -3.85
C SER A 69 18.52 -2.71 -3.23
N LYS A 70 19.73 -3.01 -2.70
CA LYS A 70 20.02 -4.30 -2.07
C LYS A 70 19.54 -4.41 -0.63
N ASN A 71 19.40 -3.28 0.05
CA ASN A 71 19.01 -3.20 1.47
C ASN A 71 17.74 -2.35 1.57
N VAL A 72 16.61 -2.94 1.17
CA VAL A 72 15.30 -2.30 1.30
C VAL A 72 14.77 -2.53 2.71
N ASP A 73 14.60 -1.46 3.44
CA ASP A 73 14.02 -1.45 4.77
C ASP A 73 12.61 -0.81 4.76
N ARG A 74 12.00 -0.74 5.94
CA ARG A 74 10.69 -0.08 6.12
C ARG A 74 10.69 1.35 5.56
N SER A 75 11.75 2.13 5.81
CA SER A 75 11.81 3.53 5.38
C SER A 75 11.83 3.64 3.85
N SER A 76 12.57 2.76 3.18
CA SER A 76 12.62 2.67 1.72
C SER A 76 11.26 2.33 1.12
N ILE A 77 10.53 1.39 1.73
CA ILE A 77 9.19 0.99 1.30
C ILE A 77 8.20 2.14 1.48
N LEU A 78 8.26 2.86 2.59
CA LEU A 78 7.40 4.01 2.86
C LEU A 78 7.70 5.18 1.93
N ASP A 79 8.97 5.45 1.61
CA ASP A 79 9.35 6.49 0.65
C ASP A 79 8.85 6.16 -0.76
N PHE A 80 9.00 4.90 -1.19
CA PHE A 80 8.42 4.44 -2.46
C PHE A 80 6.91 4.64 -2.49
N HIS A 81 6.22 4.23 -1.42
CA HIS A 81 4.78 4.35 -1.31
C HIS A 81 4.31 5.81 -1.36
N PHE A 82 4.96 6.69 -0.61
CA PHE A 82 4.67 8.13 -0.64
C PHE A 82 4.82 8.73 -2.04
N ARG A 83 5.93 8.43 -2.72
CA ARG A 83 6.20 8.93 -4.08
C ARG A 83 5.20 8.35 -5.10
N PHE A 84 4.78 7.10 -4.93
CA PHE A 84 3.72 6.48 -5.72
C PHE A 84 2.38 7.20 -5.52
N GLU A 85 1.97 7.45 -4.27
CA GLU A 85 0.72 8.17 -3.95
C GLU A 85 0.73 9.59 -4.55
N ARG A 86 1.85 10.29 -4.51
CA ARG A 86 2.00 11.63 -5.14
C ARG A 86 1.93 11.59 -6.67
N THR A 87 2.35 10.52 -7.29
CA THR A 87 2.24 10.36 -8.75
C THR A 87 0.77 10.27 -9.18
N PHE A 88 -0.09 9.70 -8.33
CA PHE A 88 -1.52 9.56 -8.57
C PHE A 88 -1.85 9.01 -9.97
N PRO A 89 -1.37 7.80 -10.32
CA PRO A 89 -1.35 7.36 -11.71
C PRO A 89 -2.71 7.02 -12.30
N PHE A 90 -3.72 6.68 -11.50
CA PHE A 90 -5.02 6.20 -11.96
C PHE A 90 -6.14 7.19 -11.63
N GLU A 91 -7.28 7.09 -12.32
CA GLU A 91 -8.47 7.89 -12.02
C GLU A 91 -9.04 7.58 -10.64
N ASP A 92 -9.00 6.32 -10.20
CA ASP A 92 -9.33 5.85 -8.85
C ASP A 92 -8.48 4.64 -8.49
N GLY A 93 -8.58 4.17 -7.24
CA GLY A 93 -7.86 2.97 -6.79
C GLY A 93 -6.40 3.19 -6.38
N ASN A 94 -5.83 4.40 -6.50
CA ASN A 94 -4.43 4.68 -6.20
C ASN A 94 -4.04 4.21 -4.80
N GLY A 95 -4.74 4.63 -3.76
CA GLY A 95 -4.43 4.24 -2.38
C GLY A 95 -4.57 2.74 -2.12
N ARG A 96 -5.46 2.03 -2.82
CA ARG A 96 -5.58 0.57 -2.72
C ARG A 96 -4.38 -0.12 -3.37
N VAL A 97 -4.02 0.30 -4.58
CA VAL A 97 -2.83 -0.20 -5.30
C VAL A 97 -1.57 0.09 -4.49
N GLY A 98 -1.39 1.33 -4.01
CA GLY A 98 -0.22 1.73 -3.22
C GLY A 98 -0.05 0.89 -1.96
N ARG A 99 -1.12 0.64 -1.20
CA ARG A 99 -1.06 -0.24 -0.01
C ARG A 99 -0.78 -1.71 -0.34
N LEU A 100 -1.30 -2.23 -1.45
CA LEU A 100 -0.98 -3.59 -1.91
C LEU A 100 0.48 -3.72 -2.36
N LEU A 101 1.02 -2.70 -3.06
CA LEU A 101 2.44 -2.65 -3.42
C LEU A 101 3.31 -2.64 -2.16
N MET A 102 2.97 -1.79 -1.20
CA MET A 102 3.68 -1.71 0.08
C MET A 102 3.66 -3.04 0.84
N PHE A 103 2.50 -3.73 0.92
CA PHE A 103 2.36 -5.04 1.53
C PHE A 103 3.24 -6.09 0.82
N LYS A 104 3.20 -6.12 -0.51
CA LYS A 104 4.03 -7.00 -1.34
C LYS A 104 5.52 -6.76 -1.11
N GLU A 105 5.96 -5.52 -1.09
CA GLU A 105 7.37 -5.18 -0.88
C GLU A 105 7.84 -5.50 0.55
N CYS A 106 6.97 -5.38 1.56
CA CYS A 106 7.28 -5.87 2.90
C CYS A 106 7.59 -7.37 2.87
N LEU A 107 6.74 -8.17 2.23
CA LEU A 107 6.98 -9.62 2.13
C LEU A 107 8.24 -9.97 1.32
N ARG A 108 8.49 -9.26 0.22
CA ARG A 108 9.64 -9.49 -0.66
C ARG A 108 10.98 -9.23 0.03
N HIS A 109 11.00 -8.30 0.99
CA HIS A 109 12.22 -7.84 1.65
C HIS A 109 12.28 -8.23 3.13
N ASP A 110 11.52 -9.25 3.55
CA ASP A 110 11.48 -9.75 4.93
C ASP A 110 11.17 -8.67 5.98
N VAL A 111 10.42 -7.63 5.58
CA VAL A 111 9.88 -6.61 6.46
C VAL A 111 8.49 -7.07 6.91
N MET A 112 8.19 -6.97 8.22
CA MET A 112 6.85 -7.32 8.73
C MET A 112 5.77 -6.56 7.94
N PRO A 113 4.83 -7.25 7.29
CA PRO A 113 3.73 -6.58 6.58
C PRO A 113 2.73 -5.98 7.57
N PHE A 114 1.83 -5.14 7.07
CA PHE A 114 0.82 -4.48 7.87
C PHE A 114 -0.41 -4.08 7.06
N ILE A 115 -1.51 -3.82 7.77
CA ILE A 115 -2.77 -3.34 7.20
C ILE A 115 -3.17 -2.07 7.93
N ILE A 116 -3.43 -1.00 7.17
CA ILE A 116 -3.97 0.25 7.70
C ILE A 116 -5.49 0.10 7.81
N ASP A 117 -5.97 0.00 9.04
CA ASP A 117 -7.39 -0.04 9.34
C ASP A 117 -8.04 1.36 9.36
N ASP A 118 -9.37 1.42 9.42
CA ASP A 118 -10.11 2.67 9.39
C ASP A 118 -9.78 3.60 10.58
N LYS A 119 -9.44 3.03 11.74
CA LYS A 119 -9.09 3.81 12.94
C LYS A 119 -7.78 4.59 12.75
N ARG A 120 -6.84 4.05 11.96
CA ARG A 120 -5.53 4.66 11.69
C ARG A 120 -5.50 5.49 10.42
N ARG A 121 -6.55 5.41 9.61
CA ARG A 121 -6.60 6.07 8.30
C ARG A 121 -6.33 7.58 8.39
N GLY A 122 -6.85 8.27 9.38
CA GLY A 122 -6.63 9.71 9.55
C GLY A 122 -5.15 10.06 9.76
N ARG A 123 -4.49 9.40 10.73
CA ARG A 123 -3.06 9.59 11.00
C ARG A 123 -2.17 9.13 9.83
N TYR A 124 -2.56 8.07 9.14
CA TYR A 124 -1.86 7.61 7.94
C TYR A 124 -1.88 8.66 6.82
N LEU A 125 -3.03 9.28 6.54
CA LEU A 125 -3.12 10.35 5.55
C LEU A 125 -2.34 11.61 5.96
N GLU A 126 -2.40 11.99 7.24
CA GLU A 126 -1.57 13.06 7.79
C GLU A 126 -0.08 12.76 7.63
N GLY A 127 0.35 11.56 7.92
CA GLY A 127 1.74 11.14 7.76
C GLY A 127 2.21 11.13 6.31
N LEU A 128 1.34 10.79 5.35
CA LEU A 128 1.62 10.94 3.92
C LEU A 128 1.73 12.42 3.52
N GLU A 129 0.85 13.27 4.01
CA GLU A 129 0.90 14.70 3.70
C GLU A 129 2.18 15.37 4.21
N LYS A 130 2.65 14.97 5.40
CA LYS A 130 3.82 15.55 6.06
C LYS A 130 5.14 14.83 5.76
N TRP A 131 5.17 13.77 4.95
CA TRP A 131 6.34 12.91 4.77
C TRP A 131 7.63 13.64 4.39
N ASP A 132 7.55 14.69 3.60
CA ASP A 132 8.71 15.51 3.21
C ASP A 132 9.28 16.33 4.38
N THR A 133 8.49 16.61 5.42
CA THR A 133 8.87 17.49 6.55
C THR A 133 8.95 16.73 7.87
N ASP A 134 8.12 15.73 8.08
CA ASP A 134 8.06 14.92 9.28
C ASP A 134 7.70 13.46 8.95
N ARG A 135 8.71 12.62 8.94
CA ARG A 135 8.57 11.18 8.67
C ARG A 135 8.07 10.37 9.87
N SER A 136 8.07 10.96 11.07
CA SER A 136 7.74 10.24 12.30
C SER A 136 6.30 9.74 12.30
N ILE A 137 5.34 10.56 11.87
CA ILE A 137 3.91 10.26 11.93
C ILE A 137 3.57 8.99 11.16
N LEU A 138 3.98 8.90 9.88
CA LEU A 138 3.71 7.72 9.07
C LEU A 138 4.47 6.50 9.60
N THR A 139 5.72 6.69 10.04
CA THR A 139 6.53 5.62 10.60
C THR A 139 5.90 5.03 11.85
N GLU A 140 5.41 5.85 12.78
CA GLU A 140 4.73 5.40 14.00
C GLU A 140 3.44 4.62 13.68
N VAL A 141 2.60 5.15 12.79
CA VAL A 141 1.35 4.49 12.36
C VAL A 141 1.64 3.11 11.77
N VAL A 142 2.70 3.02 10.96
CA VAL A 142 3.10 1.75 10.35
C VAL A 142 3.66 0.79 11.38
N MET A 143 4.49 1.25 12.31
CA MET A 143 5.01 0.41 13.40
C MET A 143 3.88 -0.15 14.27
N GLU A 144 2.91 0.67 14.65
CA GLU A 144 1.71 0.20 15.38
C GLU A 144 0.93 -0.84 14.59
N ALA A 145 0.77 -0.64 13.27
CA ALA A 145 0.07 -1.58 12.41
C ALA A 145 0.82 -2.90 12.24
N GLN A 146 2.17 -2.86 12.16
CA GLN A 146 3.04 -4.04 12.12
C GLN A 146 2.96 -4.84 13.41
N ASN A 147 3.07 -4.21 14.58
CA ASN A 147 2.97 -4.88 15.88
C ASN A 147 1.61 -5.59 16.03
N ARG A 148 0.54 -5.00 15.54
CA ARG A 148 -0.78 -5.66 15.55
C ARG A 148 -0.86 -6.83 14.58
N PHE A 149 -0.30 -6.69 13.39
CA PHE A 149 -0.29 -7.76 12.39
C PHE A 149 0.49 -8.97 12.92
N ASP A 150 1.65 -8.73 13.53
CA ASP A 150 2.47 -9.75 14.17
C ASP A 150 1.71 -10.47 15.30
N ALA A 151 1.08 -9.72 16.20
CA ALA A 151 0.26 -10.29 17.26
C ALA A 151 -0.92 -11.15 16.73
N GLN A 152 -1.53 -10.74 15.61
CA GLN A 152 -2.59 -11.52 14.96
C GLN A 152 -2.05 -12.82 14.35
N LEU A 153 -0.86 -12.78 13.72
CA LEU A 153 -0.22 -13.99 13.19
C LEU A 153 0.15 -14.97 14.30
N GLU A 154 0.71 -14.49 15.41
CA GLU A 154 1.02 -15.35 16.56
C GLU A 154 -0.25 -15.99 17.16
N LEU A 155 -1.31 -15.22 17.33
CA LEU A 155 -2.59 -15.75 17.80
C LEU A 155 -3.14 -16.83 16.85
N GLN A 156 -3.07 -16.60 15.54
CA GLN A 156 -3.52 -17.58 14.55
C GLN A 156 -2.70 -18.88 14.62
N LYS A 157 -1.38 -18.79 14.73
CA LYS A 157 -0.51 -19.98 14.91
C LYS A 157 -0.86 -20.78 16.16
N LEU A 158 -1.14 -20.09 17.28
CA LEU A 158 -1.56 -20.76 18.53
C LEU A 158 -2.90 -21.46 18.35
N MET A 159 -3.87 -20.84 17.68
CA MET A 159 -5.17 -21.47 17.38
C MET A 159 -5.02 -22.69 16.46
N GLU A 160 -4.21 -22.61 15.43
CA GLU A 160 -3.90 -23.74 14.51
C GLU A 160 -3.18 -24.87 15.23
N ALA A 161 -2.35 -24.56 16.23
CA ALA A 161 -1.70 -25.53 17.10
C ALA A 161 -2.64 -26.14 18.15
N GLY A 162 -3.94 -25.79 18.15
CA GLY A 162 -4.95 -26.34 19.07
C GLY A 162 -4.94 -25.72 20.47
N VAL A 163 -4.23 -24.60 20.65
CA VAL A 163 -4.26 -23.83 21.91
C VAL A 163 -5.59 -23.07 21.98
N ARG A 164 -6.46 -23.45 22.94
CA ARG A 164 -7.71 -22.73 23.18
C ARG A 164 -7.39 -21.43 23.95
N TYR A 165 -7.76 -20.30 23.41
CA TYR A 165 -7.72 -19.03 24.14
C TYR A 165 -8.77 -19.08 25.27
N GLN A 166 -8.30 -19.05 26.51
CA GLN A 166 -9.16 -18.79 27.67
C GLN A 166 -8.97 -17.34 28.09
N PRO A 167 -9.99 -16.48 27.97
CA PRO A 167 -9.87 -15.11 28.46
C PRO A 167 -9.64 -15.14 29.98
N ALA A 168 -8.69 -14.36 30.45
CA ALA A 168 -8.42 -14.22 31.89
C ALA A 168 -9.71 -13.76 32.58
N GLY A 169 -10.25 -14.58 33.49
CA GLY A 169 -11.47 -14.31 34.26
C GLY A 169 -12.67 -15.20 33.93
N TYR A 170 -12.55 -16.20 33.05
CA TYR A 170 -13.60 -17.22 32.91
C TYR A 170 -13.41 -18.29 34.00
N VAL A 171 -14.27 -18.26 35.01
CA VAL A 171 -14.41 -19.37 35.96
C VAL A 171 -15.53 -20.23 35.40
N GLU A 172 -15.24 -21.51 35.06
CA GLU A 172 -16.27 -22.50 34.76
C GLU A 172 -16.96 -22.84 36.07
N ASP A 173 -18.29 -22.61 36.17
CA ASP A 173 -19.17 -23.09 37.26
C ASP A 173 -19.43 -24.59 37.12
#